data_8e0d7de6ef24fd887125c860e2e1d66f
#
_entry.id   8e0d7de6ef24fd887125c860e2e1d66f
#
_cell.length_a   1.000
_cell.length_b   1.000
_cell.length_c   1.000
_cell.angle_alpha   90.00
_cell.angle_beta   90.00
_cell.angle_gamma   90.00
#
_symmetry.space_group_name_H-M   'P 1'
#
loop_
_entity.id
_entity.type
_entity.pdbx_description
1 polymer ?
#
loop_
_entity_poly.entity_id
_entity_poly.type
_entity_poly.pdbx_seq_one_letter_code
_entity_poly.pdbx_strand_id
1 'polypeptide(L)'
;MNEVIQTLLSHRSIRAYQNKPVEADRLEQIVKAVQAAPNWVNLQHTSMIVVRDQERREKFAELCGNQRHIAQAPVFLVFCADFYRTWLACKERGQEFDSVVSQIDNLIVGANEVGIALGTAVAAAESFGLGTVPIGDIRLHALAVIRELELPRYVVPMLGLCVGYPAEDPGQKPRLPKGPAA
;
A
#
# COMPACT_ATOMS: atom_id res chain seq x y z
N MET A 1 25.54 -5.74 11.32
CA MET A 1 24.47 -5.30 10.39
C MET A 1 23.56 -4.38 11.20
N ASN A 2 23.12 -3.25 10.66
CA ASN A 2 22.22 -2.37 11.42
C ASN A 2 20.78 -2.90 11.39
N GLU A 3 19.92 -2.39 12.27
CA GLU A 3 18.54 -2.85 12.46
C GLU A 3 17.67 -2.68 11.20
N VAL A 4 17.88 -1.60 10.42
CA VAL A 4 17.14 -1.36 9.18
C VAL A 4 17.41 -2.47 8.17
N ILE A 5 18.67 -2.82 7.96
CA ILE A 5 19.06 -3.90 7.04
C ILE A 5 18.56 -5.25 7.54
N GLN A 6 18.61 -5.50 8.87
CA GLN A 6 18.05 -6.72 9.44
C GLN A 6 16.55 -6.84 9.16
N THR A 7 15.78 -5.77 9.39
CA THR A 7 14.35 -5.74 9.12
C THR A 7 14.06 -6.05 7.64
N LEU A 8 14.73 -5.36 6.72
CA LEU A 8 14.54 -5.59 5.29
C LEU A 8 14.90 -7.01 4.84
N LEU A 9 15.99 -7.57 5.36
CA LEU A 9 16.42 -8.92 5.01
C LEU A 9 15.57 -10.02 5.65
N SER A 10 14.90 -9.73 6.77
CA SER A 10 14.02 -10.68 7.46
C SER A 10 12.60 -10.76 6.91
N HIS A 11 12.26 -9.93 5.91
CA HIS A 11 10.91 -9.86 5.34
C HIS A 11 10.38 -11.24 4.93
N ARG A 12 9.15 -11.51 5.34
CA ARG A 12 8.32 -12.63 4.88
C ARG A 12 6.84 -12.27 4.90
N SER A 13 6.09 -12.74 3.90
CA SER A 13 4.66 -12.47 3.79
C SER A 13 3.87 -13.23 4.85
N ILE A 14 3.24 -12.51 5.77
CA ILE A 14 2.40 -13.04 6.86
C ILE A 14 0.94 -13.03 6.43
N ARG A 15 0.26 -14.18 6.55
CA ARG A 15 -1.16 -14.36 6.17
C ARG A 15 -2.04 -14.88 7.31
N ALA A 16 -1.46 -15.12 8.50
CA ALA A 16 -2.19 -15.41 9.72
C ALA A 16 -1.83 -14.37 10.78
N TYR A 17 -2.86 -13.81 11.41
CA TYR A 17 -2.72 -12.71 12.36
C TYR A 17 -3.34 -13.08 13.72
N GLN A 18 -2.71 -12.59 14.79
CA GLN A 18 -3.28 -12.66 16.13
C GLN A 18 -4.52 -11.75 16.21
N ASN A 19 -5.50 -12.13 17.02
CA ASN A 19 -6.62 -11.28 17.35
C ASN A 19 -6.19 -10.17 18.33
N LYS A 20 -5.31 -9.29 17.83
CA LYS A 20 -4.74 -8.19 18.60
C LYS A 20 -4.74 -6.93 17.72
N PRO A 21 -5.32 -5.82 18.17
CA PRO A 21 -5.31 -4.57 17.41
C PRO A 21 -3.89 -4.03 17.29
N VAL A 22 -3.62 -3.32 16.19
CA VAL A 22 -2.41 -2.50 16.05
C VAL A 22 -2.67 -1.19 16.81
N GLU A 23 -1.73 -0.82 17.67
CA GLU A 23 -1.78 0.39 18.48
C GLU A 23 -1.84 1.64 17.58
N ALA A 24 -2.63 2.63 18.01
CA ALA A 24 -2.87 3.82 17.19
C ALA A 24 -1.58 4.62 16.93
N ASP A 25 -0.70 4.70 17.90
CA ASP A 25 0.59 5.40 17.81
C ASP A 25 1.55 4.71 16.83
N ARG A 26 1.58 3.37 16.78
CA ARG A 26 2.36 2.61 15.79
C ARG A 26 1.83 2.84 14.38
N LEU A 27 0.50 2.79 14.22
CA LEU A 27 -0.11 3.05 12.93
C LEU A 27 0.18 4.49 12.47
N GLU A 28 0.11 5.47 13.37
CA GLU A 28 0.47 6.86 13.06
C GLU A 28 1.94 6.99 12.62
N GLN A 29 2.87 6.28 13.26
CA GLN A 29 4.27 6.27 12.86
C GLN A 29 4.48 5.63 11.48
N ILE A 30 3.75 4.56 11.15
CA ILE A 30 3.76 3.96 9.80
C ILE A 30 3.25 4.99 8.78
N VAL A 31 2.14 5.69 9.07
CA VAL A 31 1.60 6.74 8.20
C VAL A 31 2.63 7.85 7.98
N LYS A 32 3.28 8.35 9.04
CA LYS A 32 4.33 9.38 8.95
C LYS A 32 5.53 8.93 8.13
N ALA A 33 5.96 7.67 8.26
CA ALA A 33 7.02 7.10 7.46
C ALA A 33 6.65 7.08 5.97
N VAL A 34 5.44 6.66 5.64
CA VAL A 34 4.92 6.67 4.27
C VAL A 34 4.87 8.09 3.70
N GLN A 35 4.42 9.07 4.49
CA GLN A 35 4.39 10.48 4.07
C GLN A 35 5.80 11.07 3.83
N ALA A 36 6.80 10.54 4.51
CA ALA A 36 8.20 10.94 4.34
C ALA A 36 8.92 10.22 3.19
N ALA A 37 8.26 9.26 2.53
CA ALA A 37 8.85 8.52 1.42
C ALA A 37 9.17 9.44 0.23
N PRO A 38 10.27 9.17 -0.51
CA PRO A 38 10.59 9.95 -1.70
C PRO A 38 9.50 9.82 -2.76
N ASN A 39 9.26 10.90 -3.47
CA ASN A 39 8.28 10.95 -4.54
C ASN A 39 8.76 11.87 -5.69
N TRP A 40 8.16 11.74 -6.86
CA TRP A 40 8.57 12.47 -8.05
C TRP A 40 8.24 13.96 -7.93
N VAL A 41 9.24 14.82 -8.06
CA VAL A 41 9.18 16.30 -8.03
C VAL A 41 8.29 16.89 -6.93
N ASN A 42 8.15 16.18 -5.83
CA ASN A 42 7.31 16.52 -4.68
C ASN A 42 5.81 16.70 -4.99
N LEU A 43 5.30 16.03 -6.02
CA LEU A 43 3.86 16.07 -6.36
C LEU A 43 3.00 15.16 -5.48
N GLN A 44 3.61 14.19 -4.79
CA GLN A 44 2.96 13.35 -3.78
C GLN A 44 1.71 12.63 -4.33
N HIS A 45 1.84 12.00 -5.50
CA HIS A 45 0.73 11.31 -6.19
C HIS A 45 0.32 9.98 -5.54
N THR A 46 0.48 9.84 -4.24
CA THR A 46 0.05 8.67 -3.48
C THR A 46 -0.90 9.07 -2.37
N SER A 47 -2.02 8.36 -2.27
CA SER A 47 -2.90 8.38 -1.11
C SER A 47 -2.95 7.01 -0.47
N MET A 48 -2.99 6.96 0.87
CA MET A 48 -3.13 5.73 1.64
C MET A 48 -4.40 5.80 2.48
N ILE A 49 -5.26 4.80 2.31
CA ILE A 49 -6.52 4.67 3.04
C ILE A 49 -6.37 3.56 4.08
N VAL A 50 -6.72 3.86 5.33
CA VAL A 50 -6.64 2.91 6.44
C VAL A 50 -8.01 2.29 6.67
N VAL A 51 -8.15 0.99 6.42
CA VAL A 51 -9.38 0.23 6.64
C VAL A 51 -9.24 -0.58 7.93
N ARG A 52 -9.97 -0.19 8.98
CA ARG A 52 -9.98 -0.86 10.30
C ARG A 52 -11.31 -1.53 10.59
N ASP A 53 -12.36 -1.12 9.92
CA ASP A 53 -13.69 -1.68 10.06
C ASP A 53 -13.73 -3.14 9.57
N GLN A 54 -14.32 -4.03 10.38
CA GLN A 54 -14.33 -5.47 10.11
C GLN A 54 -15.15 -5.81 8.86
N GLU A 55 -16.34 -5.24 8.73
CA GLU A 55 -17.24 -5.51 7.61
C GLU A 55 -16.60 -5.07 6.29
N ARG A 56 -15.95 -3.90 6.29
CA ARG A 56 -15.19 -3.44 5.12
C ARG A 56 -14.02 -4.36 4.78
N ARG A 57 -13.27 -4.86 5.75
CA ARG A 57 -12.18 -5.81 5.47
C ARG A 57 -12.70 -7.12 4.90
N GLU A 58 -13.84 -7.62 5.36
CA GLU A 58 -14.51 -8.79 4.77
C GLU A 58 -14.90 -8.53 3.32
N LYS A 59 -15.45 -7.35 3.02
CA LYS A 59 -15.75 -6.93 1.66
C LYS A 59 -14.50 -6.84 0.78
N PHE A 60 -13.40 -6.30 1.29
CA PHE A 60 -12.13 -6.29 0.56
C PHE A 60 -11.56 -7.69 0.35
N ALA A 61 -11.72 -8.62 1.30
CA ALA A 61 -11.32 -10.01 1.13
C ALA A 61 -12.02 -10.65 -0.08
N GLU A 62 -13.33 -10.41 -0.25
CA GLU A 62 -14.10 -10.85 -1.43
C GLU A 62 -13.59 -10.20 -2.73
N LEU A 63 -13.48 -8.87 -2.74
CA LEU A 63 -13.04 -8.09 -3.90
C LEU A 63 -11.61 -8.41 -4.35
N CYS A 64 -10.78 -8.89 -3.45
CA CYS A 64 -9.40 -9.30 -3.71
C CYS A 64 -9.25 -10.82 -3.90
N GLY A 65 -10.24 -11.50 -4.49
CA GLY A 65 -10.15 -12.91 -4.82
C GLY A 65 -10.34 -13.86 -3.64
N ASN A 66 -11.21 -13.51 -2.70
CA ASN A 66 -11.54 -14.29 -1.49
C ASN A 66 -10.32 -14.55 -0.58
N GLN A 67 -9.44 -13.58 -0.44
CA GLN A 67 -8.26 -13.68 0.41
C GLN A 67 -8.61 -13.44 1.89
N ARG A 68 -8.92 -14.51 2.62
CA ARG A 68 -9.39 -14.47 4.01
C ARG A 68 -8.49 -13.70 4.97
N HIS A 69 -7.19 -13.67 4.73
CA HIS A 69 -6.23 -12.96 5.58
C HIS A 69 -6.42 -11.42 5.55
N ILE A 70 -7.11 -10.87 4.54
CA ILE A 70 -7.49 -9.45 4.54
C ILE A 70 -8.53 -9.18 5.64
N ALA A 71 -9.53 -10.03 5.78
CA ALA A 71 -10.52 -9.92 6.85
C ALA A 71 -9.92 -10.18 8.24
N GLN A 72 -8.93 -11.07 8.33
CA GLN A 72 -8.27 -11.44 9.60
C GLN A 72 -7.26 -10.40 10.08
N ALA A 73 -6.62 -9.67 9.18
CA ALA A 73 -5.67 -8.63 9.55
C ALA A 73 -6.38 -7.49 10.30
N PRO A 74 -5.87 -7.00 11.45
CA PRO A 74 -6.50 -5.91 12.20
C PRO A 74 -6.50 -4.58 11.43
N VAL A 75 -5.61 -4.42 10.45
CA VAL A 75 -5.52 -3.24 9.58
C VAL A 75 -5.30 -3.69 8.14
N PHE A 76 -6.07 -3.10 7.22
CA PHE A 76 -5.83 -3.21 5.79
C PHE A 76 -5.58 -1.80 5.22
N LEU A 77 -4.44 -1.60 4.59
CA LEU A 77 -4.06 -0.34 3.95
C LEU A 77 -4.31 -0.46 2.44
N VAL A 78 -4.92 0.56 1.85
CA VAL A 78 -5.10 0.66 0.40
C VAL A 78 -4.28 1.83 -0.11
N PHE A 79 -3.35 1.56 -1.01
CA PHE A 79 -2.51 2.55 -1.66
C PHE A 79 -3.05 2.85 -3.05
N CYS A 80 -3.28 4.12 -3.30
CA CYS A 80 -3.83 4.64 -4.55
C CYS A 80 -2.83 5.55 -5.25
N ALA A 81 -2.72 5.43 -6.58
CA ALA A 81 -2.18 6.51 -7.39
C ALA A 81 -3.24 7.64 -7.42
N ASP A 82 -2.86 8.83 -6.99
CA ASP A 82 -3.78 9.93 -6.72
C ASP A 82 -3.33 11.20 -7.47
N PHE A 83 -3.95 11.44 -8.59
CA PHE A 83 -3.76 12.66 -9.40
C PHE A 83 -4.85 13.71 -9.17
N TYR A 84 -5.81 13.45 -8.26
CA TYR A 84 -6.94 14.34 -8.02
C TYR A 84 -6.50 15.72 -7.51
N ARG A 85 -5.51 15.77 -6.63
CA ARG A 85 -4.98 17.05 -6.11
C ARG A 85 -4.35 17.90 -7.22
N THR A 86 -3.60 17.28 -8.12
CA THR A 86 -3.00 17.97 -9.27
C THR A 86 -4.08 18.45 -10.23
N TRP A 87 -5.10 17.62 -10.48
CA TRP A 87 -6.26 18.03 -11.28
C TRP A 87 -6.98 19.25 -10.69
N LEU A 88 -7.20 19.28 -9.36
CA LEU A 88 -7.81 20.44 -8.70
C LEU A 88 -6.98 21.71 -8.92
N ALA A 89 -5.67 21.63 -8.75
CA ALA A 89 -4.77 22.75 -8.95
C ALA A 89 -4.77 23.26 -10.41
N CYS A 90 -4.80 22.35 -11.38
CA CYS A 90 -4.94 22.69 -12.80
C CYS A 90 -6.28 23.38 -13.09
N LYS A 91 -7.38 22.83 -12.55
CA LYS A 91 -8.73 23.38 -12.71
C LYS A 91 -8.84 24.81 -12.16
N GLU A 92 -8.29 25.06 -10.98
CA GLU A 92 -8.26 26.40 -10.37
C GLU A 92 -7.51 27.44 -11.23
N ARG A 93 -6.52 26.97 -12.00
CA ARG A 93 -5.71 27.81 -12.89
C ARG A 93 -6.19 27.83 -14.34
N GLY A 94 -7.34 27.22 -14.63
CA GLY A 94 -7.88 27.12 -16.00
C GLY A 94 -7.00 26.29 -16.94
N GLN A 95 -6.19 25.36 -16.40
CA GLN A 95 -5.33 24.49 -17.19
C GLN A 95 -6.03 23.17 -17.50
N GLU A 96 -5.80 22.65 -18.70
CA GLU A 96 -6.29 21.35 -19.13
C GLU A 96 -5.44 20.24 -18.50
N PHE A 97 -6.08 19.15 -18.04
CA PHE A 97 -5.41 18.04 -17.35
C PHE A 97 -5.64 16.67 -18.01
N ASP A 98 -6.73 16.45 -18.72
CA ASP A 98 -7.12 15.15 -19.26
C ASP A 98 -6.09 14.59 -20.26
N SER A 99 -5.48 15.46 -21.06
CA SER A 99 -4.41 15.08 -21.99
C SER A 99 -3.13 14.65 -21.27
N VAL A 100 -2.87 15.22 -20.10
CA VAL A 100 -1.70 14.88 -19.29
C VAL A 100 -1.89 13.50 -18.65
N VAL A 101 -3.03 13.26 -18.00
CA VAL A 101 -3.27 12.02 -17.26
C VAL A 101 -3.48 10.80 -18.17
N SER A 102 -3.82 11.00 -19.44
CA SER A 102 -3.96 9.92 -20.43
C SER A 102 -2.63 9.36 -20.92
N GLN A 103 -1.49 10.00 -20.60
CA GLN A 103 -0.18 9.51 -20.98
C GLN A 103 0.25 8.35 -20.08
N ILE A 104 0.84 7.31 -20.69
CA ILE A 104 1.32 6.12 -19.97
C ILE A 104 2.38 6.45 -18.93
N ASP A 105 3.17 7.51 -19.14
CA ASP A 105 4.20 7.96 -18.20
C ASP A 105 3.62 8.31 -16.83
N ASN A 106 2.46 8.95 -16.78
CA ASN A 106 1.78 9.26 -15.53
C ASN A 106 1.35 8.00 -14.76
N LEU A 107 0.91 6.97 -15.47
CA LEU A 107 0.62 5.68 -14.83
C LEU A 107 1.89 5.05 -14.24
N ILE A 108 3.01 5.13 -14.95
CA ILE A 108 4.31 4.65 -14.48
C ILE A 108 4.75 5.42 -13.24
N VAL A 109 4.66 6.74 -13.25
CA VAL A 109 4.97 7.60 -12.09
C VAL A 109 4.10 7.22 -10.89
N GLY A 110 2.78 7.14 -11.06
CA GLY A 110 1.86 6.76 -9.99
C GLY A 110 2.15 5.36 -9.42
N ALA A 111 2.45 4.39 -10.29
CA ALA A 111 2.79 3.03 -9.87
C ALA A 111 4.12 2.99 -9.08
N ASN A 112 5.13 3.75 -9.52
CA ASN A 112 6.42 3.84 -8.83
C ASN A 112 6.26 4.47 -7.44
N GLU A 113 5.54 5.59 -7.33
CA GLU A 113 5.31 6.23 -6.04
C GLU A 113 4.55 5.33 -5.07
N VAL A 114 3.49 4.66 -5.54
CA VAL A 114 2.77 3.68 -4.73
C VAL A 114 3.69 2.54 -4.28
N GLY A 115 4.57 2.04 -5.15
CA GLY A 115 5.55 1.00 -4.81
C GLY A 115 6.52 1.45 -3.73
N ILE A 116 7.04 2.68 -3.81
CA ILE A 116 7.94 3.29 -2.81
C ILE A 116 7.20 3.45 -1.47
N ALA A 117 5.98 4.00 -1.49
CA ALA A 117 5.15 4.18 -0.31
C ALA A 117 4.82 2.85 0.39
N LEU A 118 4.43 1.83 -0.37
CA LEU A 118 4.15 0.49 0.15
C LEU A 118 5.41 -0.16 0.74
N GLY A 119 6.55 -0.10 0.04
CA GLY A 119 7.82 -0.62 0.55
C GLY A 119 8.24 0.05 1.87
N THR A 120 8.02 1.37 1.97
CA THR A 120 8.25 2.12 3.21
C THR A 120 7.30 1.66 4.33
N ALA A 121 6.01 1.45 4.02
CA ALA A 121 5.03 0.94 5.00
C ALA A 121 5.39 -0.45 5.52
N VAL A 122 5.85 -1.35 4.63
CA VAL A 122 6.33 -2.69 5.00
C VAL A 122 7.51 -2.58 5.98
N ALA A 123 8.55 -1.83 5.62
CA ALA A 123 9.72 -1.65 6.48
C ALA A 123 9.37 -1.04 7.84
N ALA A 124 8.51 -0.01 7.85
CA ALA A 124 8.06 0.64 9.08
C ALA A 124 7.22 -0.31 9.96
N ALA A 125 6.28 -1.05 9.38
CA ALA A 125 5.47 -2.01 10.13
C ALA A 125 6.31 -3.14 10.72
N GLU A 126 7.21 -3.71 9.92
CA GLU A 126 8.06 -4.83 10.34
C GLU A 126 9.10 -4.42 11.38
N SER A 127 9.55 -3.16 11.39
CA SER A 127 10.41 -2.63 12.47
C SER A 127 9.74 -2.60 13.84
N PHE A 128 8.39 -2.61 13.89
CA PHE A 128 7.60 -2.76 15.13
C PHE A 128 7.27 -4.21 15.47
N GLY A 129 7.82 -5.20 14.73
CA GLY A 129 7.49 -6.60 14.90
C GLY A 129 6.11 -6.98 14.35
N LEU A 130 5.48 -6.13 13.53
CA LEU A 130 4.26 -6.46 12.84
C LEU A 130 4.57 -7.32 11.59
N GLY A 131 3.64 -8.18 11.23
CA GLY A 131 3.69 -8.94 9.98
C GLY A 131 2.92 -8.23 8.88
N THR A 132 3.40 -8.37 7.65
CA THR A 132 2.79 -7.74 6.48
C THR A 132 2.62 -8.71 5.32
N VAL A 133 1.65 -8.43 4.43
CA VAL A 133 1.58 -9.01 3.10
C VAL A 133 0.96 -8.03 2.11
N PRO A 134 1.67 -7.68 1.01
CA PRO A 134 1.12 -6.90 -0.08
C PRO A 134 0.03 -7.67 -0.85
N ILE A 135 -1.04 -6.96 -1.25
CA ILE A 135 -2.19 -7.50 -1.96
C ILE A 135 -2.28 -6.86 -3.36
N GLY A 136 -1.88 -7.61 -4.38
CA GLY A 136 -1.99 -7.20 -5.78
C GLY A 136 -3.41 -7.29 -6.34
N ASP A 137 -4.20 -8.22 -5.81
CA ASP A 137 -5.54 -8.55 -6.32
C ASP A 137 -6.60 -7.47 -6.05
N ILE A 138 -6.24 -6.39 -5.35
CA ILE A 138 -7.10 -5.20 -5.24
C ILE A 138 -7.49 -4.64 -6.61
N ARG A 139 -6.72 -4.94 -7.66
CA ARG A 139 -6.99 -4.54 -9.04
C ARG A 139 -7.93 -5.46 -9.80
N LEU A 140 -8.24 -6.66 -9.28
CA LEU A 140 -9.16 -7.61 -9.94
C LEU A 140 -10.55 -6.99 -10.16
N HIS A 141 -11.03 -6.26 -9.18
CA HIS A 141 -12.31 -5.58 -9.21
C HIS A 141 -12.16 -4.09 -8.91
N ALA A 142 -11.21 -3.42 -9.59
CA ALA A 142 -10.82 -2.04 -9.30
C ALA A 142 -12.02 -1.06 -9.27
N LEU A 143 -12.98 -1.20 -10.19
CA LEU A 143 -14.18 -0.34 -10.19
C LEU A 143 -15.09 -0.57 -8.96
N ALA A 144 -15.13 -1.80 -8.43
CA ALA A 144 -15.87 -2.08 -7.20
C ALA A 144 -15.14 -1.50 -5.98
N VAL A 145 -13.81 -1.59 -5.94
CA VAL A 145 -12.98 -0.96 -4.91
C VAL A 145 -13.12 0.57 -4.93
N ILE A 146 -13.13 1.19 -6.13
CA ILE A 146 -13.36 2.64 -6.28
C ILE A 146 -14.71 3.04 -5.68
N ARG A 147 -15.78 2.27 -5.95
CA ARG A 147 -17.10 2.53 -5.38
C ARG A 147 -17.15 2.33 -3.87
N GLU A 148 -16.54 1.24 -3.38
CA GLU A 148 -16.50 0.93 -1.93
C GLU A 148 -15.78 2.01 -1.11
N LEU A 149 -14.73 2.60 -1.68
CA LEU A 149 -13.95 3.66 -1.04
C LEU A 149 -14.41 5.08 -1.44
N GLU A 150 -15.41 5.20 -2.30
CA GLU A 150 -15.90 6.48 -2.82
C GLU A 150 -14.76 7.34 -3.41
N LEU A 151 -13.84 6.68 -4.13
CA LEU A 151 -12.66 7.36 -4.68
C LEU A 151 -13.08 8.39 -5.75
N PRO A 152 -12.54 9.60 -5.69
CA PRO A 152 -12.82 10.61 -6.69
C PRO A 152 -12.16 10.27 -8.04
N ARG A 153 -12.54 11.04 -9.09
CA ARG A 153 -11.88 10.96 -10.39
C ARG A 153 -10.36 11.09 -10.25
N TYR A 154 -9.61 10.37 -11.07
CA TYR A 154 -8.14 10.34 -11.10
C TYR A 154 -7.47 9.70 -9.88
N VAL A 155 -8.21 8.98 -9.05
CA VAL A 155 -7.65 8.15 -7.97
C VAL A 155 -7.87 6.69 -8.30
N VAL A 156 -6.78 5.92 -8.37
CA VAL A 156 -6.79 4.51 -8.78
C VAL A 156 -6.19 3.64 -7.69
N PRO A 157 -6.93 2.63 -7.16
CA PRO A 157 -6.37 1.68 -6.19
C PRO A 157 -5.34 0.78 -6.88
N MET A 158 -4.12 0.76 -6.35
CA MET A 158 -2.99 0.06 -6.97
C MET A 158 -2.58 -1.18 -6.18
N LEU A 159 -2.40 -1.06 -4.87
CA LEU A 159 -1.93 -2.12 -3.99
C LEU A 159 -2.63 -2.06 -2.63
N GLY A 160 -2.88 -3.23 -2.04
CA GLY A 160 -3.27 -3.37 -0.64
C GLY A 160 -2.10 -3.82 0.22
N LEU A 161 -2.19 -3.65 1.55
CA LEU A 161 -1.26 -4.18 2.51
C LEU A 161 -2.02 -4.61 3.78
N CYS A 162 -1.97 -5.90 4.11
CA CYS A 162 -2.40 -6.37 5.42
C CYS A 162 -1.31 -6.07 6.44
N VAL A 163 -1.68 -5.62 7.65
CA VAL A 163 -0.77 -5.31 8.74
C VAL A 163 -1.36 -5.83 10.06
N GLY A 164 -0.57 -6.56 10.84
CA GLY A 164 -1.00 -7.06 12.14
C GLY A 164 0.09 -7.87 12.84
N TYR A 165 -0.15 -8.30 14.07
CA TYR A 165 0.77 -9.18 14.77
C TYR A 165 0.75 -10.58 14.16
N PRO A 166 1.91 -11.15 13.78
CA PRO A 166 1.95 -12.46 13.13
C PRO A 166 1.49 -13.58 14.09
N ALA A 167 0.66 -14.50 13.60
CA ALA A 167 0.29 -15.74 14.26
C ALA A 167 0.99 -16.95 13.64
N GLU A 168 1.88 -16.74 12.68
CA GLU A 168 2.63 -17.77 11.98
C GLU A 168 4.07 -17.33 11.72
N ASP A 169 4.95 -18.28 11.44
CA ASP A 169 6.26 -18.03 10.83
C ASP A 169 6.42 -18.96 9.62
N PRO A 170 6.07 -18.48 8.42
CA PRO A 170 6.14 -19.29 7.20
C PRO A 170 7.57 -19.51 6.68
N GLY A 171 8.58 -18.93 7.36
CA GLY A 171 9.95 -18.87 6.88
C GLY A 171 10.13 -17.93 5.68
N GLN A 172 11.36 -17.73 5.28
CA GLN A 172 11.70 -16.91 4.13
C GLN A 172 11.67 -17.73 2.84
N LYS A 173 11.03 -17.20 1.81
CA LYS A 173 11.09 -17.79 0.47
C LYS A 173 12.45 -17.49 -0.18
N PRO A 174 12.97 -18.41 -1.02
CA PRO A 174 14.20 -18.17 -1.77
C PRO A 174 14.16 -16.86 -2.58
N ARG A 175 15.31 -16.26 -2.73
CA ARG A 175 15.55 -15.12 -3.65
C ARG A 175 16.48 -15.57 -4.76
N LEU A 176 16.41 -14.89 -5.88
CA LEU A 176 17.36 -15.12 -6.96
C LEU A 176 18.79 -14.91 -6.44
N PRO A 177 19.75 -15.74 -6.86
CA PRO A 177 21.15 -15.55 -6.48
C PRO A 177 21.66 -14.21 -7.02
N LYS A 178 22.67 -13.66 -6.33
CA LYS A 178 23.38 -12.50 -6.84
C LYS A 178 23.98 -12.88 -8.20
N GLY A 179 23.67 -12.12 -9.24
CA GLY A 179 24.26 -12.32 -10.55
C GLY A 179 25.78 -12.17 -10.54
N PRO A 180 26.48 -12.62 -11.60
CA PRO A 180 27.90 -12.34 -11.73
C PRO A 180 28.13 -10.82 -11.63
N ALA A 181 29.17 -10.43 -10.89
CA ALA A 181 29.59 -9.03 -10.85
C ALA A 181 29.92 -8.60 -12.28
N ALA A 182 29.27 -7.52 -12.76
CA ALA A 182 29.62 -6.91 -14.04
C ALA A 182 30.98 -6.23 -13.94
#